data_cc22c899075c30e29ed782a28f80d65b
#
_entry.id   cc22c899075c30e29ed782a28f80d65b
#
_cell.length_a   1.000
_cell.length_b   1.000
_cell.length_c   1.000
_cell.angle_alpha   90.00
_cell.angle_beta   90.00
_cell.angle_gamma   90.00
#
_symmetry.space_group_name_H-M   'P 1'
#
loop_
_entity.id
_entity.type
_entity.pdbx_description
1 polymer ?
#
loop_
_entity_poly.entity_id
_entity_poly.type
_entity_poly.pdbx_seq_one_letter_code
_entity_poly.pdbx_strand_id
1 'polypeptide(L)'
;MVDMKKRDAGKTIQEKANVLWDVANSLAGLYKPHEYGLVILPMAVVKRFHDCLKPTHAKVQKEFQAKKHLQVREAFLRKASGYNFYNTSKFTFETLLADAKNIGANFRDYLNGFSDNVRDVLEQMKFEDQIATMEKGGVLYQVISDFNSAKADMSPEKVATNDMGYIFENL
;
A
#
# COMPACT_ATOMS: atom_id res chain seq x y z
N MET A 1 -13.04 -30.16 5.60
CA MET A 1 -13.20 -28.73 5.87
C MET A 1 -11.86 -28.00 6.11
N VAL A 2 -10.98 -28.56 6.91
CA VAL A 2 -9.64 -27.98 7.19
C VAL A 2 -8.74 -27.96 5.93
N ASP A 3 -8.89 -28.93 5.05
CA ASP A 3 -8.05 -29.09 3.84
C ASP A 3 -8.41 -28.09 2.73
N MET A 4 -9.69 -27.72 2.59
CA MET A 4 -10.13 -26.70 1.64
C MET A 4 -9.65 -25.29 2.02
N LYS A 5 -9.73 -24.93 3.30
CA LYS A 5 -9.22 -23.61 3.77
C LYS A 5 -7.72 -23.46 3.57
N LYS A 6 -6.94 -24.54 3.77
CA LYS A 6 -5.49 -24.54 3.51
C LYS A 6 -5.17 -24.43 2.03
N ARG A 7 -5.95 -25.08 1.16
CA ARG A 7 -5.78 -24.99 -0.30
C ARG A 7 -6.14 -23.60 -0.83
N ASP A 8 -7.21 -23.00 -0.31
CA ASP A 8 -7.63 -21.65 -0.70
C ASP A 8 -6.63 -20.58 -0.22
N ALA A 9 -6.10 -20.70 1.00
CA ALA A 9 -5.06 -19.82 1.52
C ALA A 9 -3.78 -19.91 0.68
N GLY A 10 -3.33 -21.14 0.34
CA GLY A 10 -2.16 -21.36 -0.52
C GLY A 10 -2.32 -20.77 -1.92
N LYS A 11 -3.51 -20.90 -2.50
CA LYS A 11 -3.85 -20.29 -3.81
C LYS A 11 -3.80 -18.77 -3.74
N THR A 12 -4.37 -18.16 -2.70
CA THR A 12 -4.37 -16.71 -2.49
C THR A 12 -2.94 -16.19 -2.31
N ILE A 13 -2.11 -16.85 -1.53
CA ILE A 13 -0.69 -16.50 -1.34
C ILE A 13 0.05 -16.54 -2.69
N GLN A 14 -0.18 -17.60 -3.48
CA GLN A 14 0.45 -17.73 -4.80
C GLN A 14 0.00 -16.64 -5.78
N GLU A 15 -1.29 -16.27 -5.77
CA GLU A 15 -1.79 -15.17 -6.58
C GLU A 15 -1.12 -13.85 -6.21
N LYS A 16 -0.95 -13.56 -4.92
CA LYS A 16 -0.27 -12.34 -4.43
C LYS A 16 1.21 -12.36 -4.84
N ALA A 17 1.89 -13.48 -4.66
CA ALA A 17 3.28 -13.63 -5.10
C ALA A 17 3.43 -13.39 -6.61
N ASN A 18 2.50 -13.89 -7.42
CA ASN A 18 2.52 -13.68 -8.86
C ASN A 18 2.36 -12.19 -9.24
N VAL A 19 1.49 -11.45 -8.55
CA VAL A 19 1.38 -9.99 -8.76
C VAL A 19 2.71 -9.29 -8.48
N LEU A 20 3.38 -9.69 -7.40
CA LEU A 20 4.67 -9.11 -7.04
C LEU A 20 5.75 -9.41 -8.10
N TRP A 21 5.70 -10.58 -8.72
CA TRP A 21 6.57 -10.91 -9.86
C TRP A 21 6.22 -10.10 -11.11
N ASP A 22 4.93 -9.82 -11.37
CA ASP A 22 4.52 -8.94 -12.46
C ASP A 22 5.07 -7.52 -12.28
N VAL A 23 5.07 -7.01 -11.04
CA VAL A 23 5.71 -5.73 -10.70
C VAL A 23 7.20 -5.77 -10.99
N ALA A 24 7.88 -6.88 -10.65
CA ALA A 24 9.30 -7.05 -10.96
C ALA A 24 9.58 -6.91 -12.46
N ASN A 25 8.69 -7.41 -13.32
CA ASN A 25 8.80 -7.23 -14.76
C ASN A 25 8.76 -5.74 -15.18
N SER A 26 7.92 -4.94 -14.51
CA SER A 26 7.85 -3.49 -14.76
C SER A 26 9.12 -2.75 -14.31
N LEU A 27 9.86 -3.31 -13.36
CA LEU A 27 11.10 -2.74 -12.84
C LEU A 27 12.33 -3.15 -13.65
N ALA A 28 12.22 -4.17 -14.49
CA ALA A 28 13.33 -4.65 -15.33
C ALA A 28 13.84 -3.54 -16.25
N GLY A 29 15.14 -3.34 -16.30
CA GLY A 29 15.77 -2.27 -17.06
C GLY A 29 16.04 -1.00 -16.26
N LEU A 30 15.27 -0.73 -15.19
CA LEU A 30 15.52 0.36 -14.27
C LEU A 30 16.23 -0.12 -13.00
N TYR A 31 15.90 -1.32 -12.55
CA TYR A 31 16.48 -1.97 -11.37
C TYR A 31 17.11 -3.30 -11.74
N LYS A 32 18.15 -3.68 -11.02
CA LYS A 32 18.71 -5.04 -11.08
C LYS A 32 17.83 -6.00 -10.28
N PRO A 33 17.77 -7.30 -10.62
CA PRO A 33 16.92 -8.25 -9.90
C PRO A 33 17.07 -8.25 -8.39
N HIS A 34 18.29 -8.12 -7.85
CA HIS A 34 18.52 -8.06 -6.41
C HIS A 34 18.02 -6.76 -5.75
N GLU A 35 17.67 -5.76 -6.54
CA GLU A 35 17.16 -4.47 -6.07
C GLU A 35 15.63 -4.39 -6.06
N TYR A 36 14.92 -5.36 -6.67
CA TYR A 36 13.46 -5.33 -6.79
C TYR A 36 12.77 -5.22 -5.43
N GLY A 37 13.32 -5.86 -4.40
CA GLY A 37 12.80 -5.81 -3.04
C GLY A 37 12.75 -4.39 -2.46
N LEU A 38 13.63 -3.48 -2.91
CA LEU A 38 13.63 -2.08 -2.47
C LEU A 38 12.33 -1.35 -2.83
N VAL A 39 11.63 -1.79 -3.87
CA VAL A 39 10.34 -1.25 -4.32
C VAL A 39 9.19 -2.13 -3.86
N ILE A 40 9.30 -3.43 -4.08
CA ILE A 40 8.19 -4.37 -3.86
C ILE A 40 7.79 -4.45 -2.39
N LEU A 41 8.77 -4.49 -1.47
CA LEU A 41 8.46 -4.58 -0.04
C LEU A 41 7.69 -3.37 0.49
N PRO A 42 8.16 -2.12 0.30
CA PRO A 42 7.38 -0.98 0.76
C PRO A 42 6.05 -0.82 0.02
N MET A 43 5.97 -1.14 -1.27
CA MET A 43 4.70 -1.10 -2.00
C MET A 43 3.69 -2.10 -1.44
N ALA A 44 4.11 -3.32 -1.11
CA ALA A 44 3.25 -4.32 -0.50
C ALA A 44 2.75 -3.87 0.88
N VAL A 45 3.61 -3.25 1.68
CA VAL A 45 3.25 -2.67 2.98
C VAL A 45 2.20 -1.56 2.80
N VAL A 46 2.44 -0.63 1.91
CA VAL A 46 1.51 0.48 1.60
C VAL A 46 0.16 -0.08 1.13
N LYS A 47 0.18 -1.05 0.23
CA LYS A 47 -1.06 -1.65 -0.30
C LYS A 47 -1.85 -2.37 0.79
N ARG A 48 -1.17 -3.09 1.68
CA ARG A 48 -1.82 -3.73 2.85
C ARG A 48 -2.53 -2.69 3.71
N PHE A 49 -1.85 -1.64 4.09
CA PHE A 49 -2.45 -0.57 4.89
C PHE A 49 -3.59 0.13 4.15
N HIS A 50 -3.41 0.41 2.87
CA HIS A 50 -4.46 0.97 2.02
C HIS A 50 -5.72 0.11 2.06
N ASP A 51 -5.60 -1.18 1.85
CA ASP A 51 -6.73 -2.09 1.77
C ASP A 51 -7.40 -2.32 3.14
N CYS A 52 -6.62 -2.30 4.23
CA CYS A 52 -7.17 -2.28 5.59
C CYS A 52 -8.02 -1.03 5.84
N LEU A 53 -7.55 0.13 5.39
CA LEU A 53 -8.18 1.43 5.65
C LEU A 53 -9.32 1.77 4.70
N LYS A 54 -9.41 1.10 3.55
CA LYS A 54 -10.40 1.41 2.52
C LYS A 54 -11.85 1.47 3.02
N PRO A 55 -12.35 0.51 3.83
CA PRO A 55 -13.73 0.55 4.31
C PRO A 55 -14.07 1.78 5.17
N THR A 56 -13.09 2.36 5.85
CA THR A 56 -13.28 3.50 6.76
C THR A 56 -12.69 4.81 6.24
N HIS A 57 -12.19 4.83 5.00
CA HIS A 57 -11.54 6.01 4.43
C HIS A 57 -12.41 7.27 4.52
N ALA A 58 -13.68 7.20 4.12
CA ALA A 58 -14.60 8.33 4.17
C ALA A 58 -14.84 8.82 5.61
N LYS A 59 -14.93 7.89 6.57
CA LYS A 59 -15.10 8.20 7.98
C LYS A 59 -13.88 8.93 8.56
N VAL A 60 -12.68 8.52 8.21
CA VAL A 60 -11.43 9.19 8.60
C VAL A 60 -11.39 10.59 8.00
N GLN A 61 -11.74 10.74 6.72
CA GLN A 61 -11.79 12.05 6.05
C GLN A 61 -12.73 13.01 6.77
N LYS A 62 -13.91 12.53 7.14
CA LYS A 62 -14.91 13.33 7.87
C LYS A 62 -14.39 13.77 9.24
N GLU A 63 -13.80 12.86 10.01
CA GLU A 63 -13.20 13.18 11.32
C GLU A 63 -12.02 14.15 11.17
N PHE A 64 -11.18 13.97 10.18
CA PHE A 64 -10.06 14.86 9.90
C PHE A 64 -10.52 16.30 9.66
N GLN A 65 -11.58 16.50 8.88
CA GLN A 65 -12.15 17.81 8.63
C GLN A 65 -12.85 18.38 9.87
N ALA A 66 -13.64 17.57 10.57
CA ALA A 66 -14.38 17.98 11.76
C ALA A 66 -13.46 18.37 12.93
N LYS A 67 -12.30 17.74 13.06
CA LYS A 67 -11.34 17.96 14.15
C LYS A 67 -10.16 18.84 13.73
N LYS A 68 -10.25 19.54 12.62
CA LYS A 68 -9.18 20.39 12.05
C LYS A 68 -8.70 21.48 13.00
N HIS A 69 -9.58 21.95 13.88
CA HIS A 69 -9.30 22.97 14.89
C HIS A 69 -8.50 22.45 16.09
N LEU A 70 -8.38 21.14 16.25
CA LEU A 70 -7.64 20.53 17.36
C LEU A 70 -6.18 20.37 17.01
N GLN A 71 -5.28 20.62 17.97
CA GLN A 71 -3.83 20.38 17.79
C GLN A 71 -3.49 18.89 17.86
N VAL A 72 -4.21 18.12 18.69
CA VAL A 72 -4.02 16.68 18.87
C VAL A 72 -5.33 15.98 18.52
N ARG A 73 -5.32 15.19 17.48
CA ARG A 73 -6.51 14.50 16.94
C ARG A 73 -6.29 13.04 16.58
N GLU A 74 -5.10 12.50 16.84
CA GLU A 74 -4.73 11.12 16.49
C GLU A 74 -5.69 10.08 17.07
N ALA A 75 -6.14 10.27 18.33
CA ALA A 75 -7.08 9.36 18.97
C ALA A 75 -8.41 9.28 18.22
N PHE A 76 -8.93 10.40 17.74
CA PHE A 76 -10.14 10.46 16.93
C PHE A 76 -9.98 9.77 15.59
N LEU A 77 -8.81 9.96 14.96
CA LEU A 77 -8.50 9.36 13.65
C LEU A 77 -8.31 7.84 13.74
N ARG A 78 -7.64 7.35 14.80
CA ARG A 78 -7.51 5.91 15.05
C ARG A 78 -8.86 5.27 15.33
N LYS A 79 -9.70 5.91 16.12
CA LYS A 79 -11.07 5.43 16.37
C LYS A 79 -11.87 5.35 15.07
N ALA A 80 -11.79 6.37 14.23
CA ALA A 80 -12.47 6.39 12.94
C ALA A 80 -11.96 5.32 11.98
N SER A 81 -10.66 5.08 11.93
CA SER A 81 -10.06 4.05 11.06
C SER A 81 -10.34 2.63 11.56
N GLY A 82 -10.48 2.44 12.86
CA GLY A 82 -10.60 1.11 13.48
C GLY A 82 -9.25 0.40 13.67
N TYR A 83 -8.13 1.11 13.48
CA TYR A 83 -6.77 0.58 13.59
C TYR A 83 -5.89 1.51 14.41
N ASN A 84 -4.70 1.04 14.76
CA ASN A 84 -3.67 1.85 15.41
C ASN A 84 -2.93 2.77 14.42
N PHE A 85 -3.38 2.82 13.19
CA PHE A 85 -2.88 3.68 12.12
C PHE A 85 -4.05 4.23 11.30
N TYR A 86 -3.79 5.27 10.54
CA TYR A 86 -4.80 5.92 9.68
C TYR A 86 -4.12 6.60 8.49
N ASN A 87 -4.92 7.08 7.54
CA ASN A 87 -4.48 7.96 6.48
C ASN A 87 -5.48 9.10 6.28
N THR A 88 -5.00 10.33 6.28
CA THR A 88 -5.83 11.54 6.14
C THR A 88 -5.89 12.07 4.71
N SER A 89 -5.11 11.51 3.78
CA SER A 89 -5.14 11.93 2.38
C SER A 89 -6.48 11.60 1.74
N LYS A 90 -6.90 12.46 0.81
CA LYS A 90 -8.09 12.22 0.00
C LYS A 90 -7.92 11.10 -1.02
N PHE A 91 -6.67 10.74 -1.33
CA PHE A 91 -6.36 9.76 -2.37
C PHE A 91 -6.56 8.32 -1.91
N THR A 92 -6.95 7.48 -2.86
CA THR A 92 -6.88 6.03 -2.84
C THR A 92 -6.02 5.61 -4.03
N PHE A 93 -5.66 4.34 -4.16
CA PHE A 93 -4.96 3.87 -5.37
C PHE A 93 -5.76 4.15 -6.63
N GLU A 94 -7.06 3.96 -6.56
CA GLU A 94 -7.97 4.22 -7.68
C GLU A 94 -7.93 5.69 -8.12
N THR A 95 -8.03 6.64 -7.18
CA THR A 95 -7.99 8.07 -7.50
C THR A 95 -6.59 8.56 -7.87
N LEU A 96 -5.54 7.95 -7.35
CA LEU A 96 -4.17 8.20 -7.81
C LEU A 96 -4.03 7.90 -9.30
N LEU A 97 -4.53 6.75 -9.74
CA LEU A 97 -4.44 6.31 -11.14
C LEU A 97 -5.33 7.13 -12.08
N ALA A 98 -6.33 7.83 -11.55
CA ALA A 98 -7.18 8.74 -12.33
C ALA A 98 -6.46 10.02 -12.77
N ASP A 99 -5.29 10.33 -12.20
CA ASP A 99 -4.51 11.52 -12.51
C ASP A 99 -3.05 11.16 -12.79
N ALA A 100 -2.80 10.56 -13.93
CA ALA A 100 -1.49 10.08 -14.33
C ALA A 100 -0.43 11.18 -14.38
N LYS A 101 -0.80 12.38 -14.82
CA LYS A 101 0.11 13.53 -14.96
C LYS A 101 0.76 13.92 -13.63
N ASN A 102 0.00 13.84 -12.54
CA ASN A 102 0.42 14.26 -11.21
C ASN A 102 0.71 13.08 -10.28
N ILE A 103 0.95 11.90 -10.83
CA ILE A 103 1.07 10.65 -10.03
C ILE A 103 2.14 10.76 -8.94
N GLY A 104 3.29 11.34 -9.23
CA GLY A 104 4.37 11.48 -8.25
C GLY A 104 4.00 12.39 -7.09
N ALA A 105 3.48 13.57 -7.38
CA ALA A 105 3.05 14.54 -6.36
C ALA A 105 1.88 13.99 -5.54
N ASN A 106 0.90 13.38 -6.19
CA ASN A 106 -0.29 12.83 -5.53
C ASN A 106 0.05 11.61 -4.68
N PHE A 107 0.96 10.76 -5.13
CA PHE A 107 1.41 9.61 -4.36
C PHE A 107 2.18 10.03 -3.09
N ARG A 108 3.02 11.06 -3.19
CA ARG A 108 3.70 11.64 -2.01
C ARG A 108 2.69 12.25 -1.03
N ASP A 109 1.68 12.96 -1.52
CA ASP A 109 0.59 13.45 -0.67
C ASP A 109 -0.13 12.32 0.05
N TYR A 110 -0.43 11.24 -0.68
CA TYR A 110 -1.04 10.04 -0.11
C TYR A 110 -0.19 9.45 1.01
N LEU A 111 1.10 9.25 0.78
CA LEU A 111 2.02 8.68 1.78
C LEU A 111 2.17 9.60 3.00
N ASN A 112 2.21 10.91 2.79
CA ASN A 112 2.28 11.89 3.87
C ASN A 112 1.02 11.96 4.72
N GLY A 113 -0.10 11.47 4.22
CA GLY A 113 -1.35 11.35 4.97
C GLY A 113 -1.37 10.22 5.98
N PHE A 114 -0.46 9.27 5.90
CA PHE A 114 -0.36 8.20 6.89
C PHE A 114 0.03 8.73 8.27
N SER A 115 -0.45 8.06 9.32
CA SER A 115 -0.01 8.29 10.69
C SER A 115 1.51 8.11 10.83
N ASP A 116 2.09 8.74 11.85
CA ASP A 116 3.53 8.78 12.07
C ASP A 116 4.17 7.39 12.10
N ASN A 117 3.51 6.42 12.75
CA ASN A 117 4.04 5.05 12.84
C ASN A 117 4.23 4.39 11.47
N VAL A 118 3.31 4.61 10.53
CA VAL A 118 3.46 4.08 9.16
C VAL A 118 4.53 4.85 8.40
N ARG A 119 4.55 6.18 8.51
CA ARG A 119 5.57 7.01 7.85
C ARG A 119 6.98 6.65 8.30
N ASP A 120 7.16 6.37 9.59
CA ASP A 120 8.47 5.95 10.14
C ASP A 120 8.94 4.64 9.50
N VAL A 121 8.05 3.67 9.31
CA VAL A 121 8.39 2.41 8.63
C VAL A 121 8.85 2.66 7.19
N LEU A 122 8.12 3.49 6.46
CA LEU A 122 8.46 3.81 5.06
C LEU A 122 9.78 4.59 4.96
N GLU A 123 10.05 5.47 5.90
CA GLU A 123 11.32 6.20 5.99
C GLU A 123 12.50 5.26 6.23
N GLN A 124 12.35 4.30 7.15
CA GLN A 124 13.35 3.26 7.39
C GLN A 124 13.63 2.42 6.15
N MET A 125 12.61 2.20 5.32
CA MET A 125 12.74 1.50 4.03
C MET A 125 13.32 2.40 2.93
N LYS A 126 13.56 3.69 3.20
CA LYS A 126 14.04 4.68 2.22
C LYS A 126 13.18 4.73 0.96
N PHE A 127 11.88 4.67 1.16
CA PHE A 127 10.93 4.55 0.05
C PHE A 127 10.89 5.79 -0.83
N GLU A 128 11.12 6.99 -0.28
CA GLU A 128 11.16 8.23 -1.08
C GLU A 128 12.25 8.16 -2.17
N ASP A 129 13.39 7.57 -1.88
CA ASP A 129 14.46 7.37 -2.87
C ASP A 129 13.97 6.51 -4.03
N GLN A 130 13.19 5.49 -3.73
CA GLN A 130 12.63 4.59 -4.75
C GLN A 130 11.53 5.26 -5.57
N ILE A 131 10.69 6.06 -4.93
CA ILE A 131 9.67 6.84 -5.64
C ILE A 131 10.33 7.79 -6.63
N ALA A 132 11.36 8.52 -6.22
CA ALA A 132 12.11 9.42 -7.11
C ALA A 132 12.72 8.68 -8.29
N THR A 133 13.31 7.50 -8.05
CA THR A 133 13.89 6.66 -9.10
C THR A 133 12.83 6.17 -10.09
N MET A 134 11.70 5.69 -9.59
CA MET A 134 10.60 5.21 -10.43
C MET A 134 9.96 6.34 -11.23
N GLU A 135 9.80 7.51 -10.63
CA GLU A 135 9.25 8.69 -11.30
C GLU A 135 10.16 9.12 -12.45
N LYS A 136 11.45 9.23 -12.19
CA LYS A 136 12.46 9.57 -13.20
C LYS A 136 12.52 8.53 -14.32
N GLY A 137 12.37 7.26 -13.98
CA GLY A 137 12.37 6.15 -14.94
C GLY A 137 11.04 5.94 -15.67
N GLY A 138 9.98 6.69 -15.31
CA GLY A 138 8.68 6.60 -15.97
C GLY A 138 7.87 5.34 -15.64
N VAL A 139 8.17 4.65 -14.54
CA VAL A 139 7.49 3.38 -14.18
C VAL A 139 6.57 3.49 -12.96
N LEU A 140 6.54 4.64 -12.28
CA LEU A 140 5.76 4.79 -11.04
C LEU A 140 4.27 4.51 -11.26
N TYR A 141 3.68 5.06 -12.30
CA TYR A 141 2.27 4.83 -12.62
C TYR A 141 1.97 3.34 -12.82
N GLN A 142 2.80 2.66 -13.59
CA GLN A 142 2.63 1.24 -13.88
C GLN A 142 2.72 0.38 -12.62
N VAL A 143 3.67 0.68 -11.73
CA VAL A 143 3.84 -0.04 -10.46
C VAL A 143 2.59 0.14 -9.58
N ILE A 144 2.08 1.36 -9.43
CA ILE A 144 0.85 1.61 -8.66
C ILE A 144 -0.33 0.88 -9.31
N SER A 145 -0.43 0.90 -10.64
CA SER A 145 -1.47 0.19 -11.39
C SER A 145 -1.44 -1.32 -11.17
N ASP A 146 -0.25 -1.91 -11.17
CA ASP A 146 -0.07 -3.35 -10.93
C ASP A 146 -0.59 -3.75 -9.54
N PHE A 147 -0.34 -2.91 -8.52
CA PHE A 147 -0.85 -3.12 -7.16
C PHE A 147 -2.35 -2.83 -7.01
N ASN A 148 -2.98 -2.20 -7.99
CA ASN A 148 -4.43 -1.92 -7.95
C ASN A 148 -5.27 -2.99 -8.64
N SER A 149 -4.68 -4.07 -9.13
CA SER A 149 -5.41 -5.17 -9.74
C SER A 149 -6.21 -5.96 -8.69
N ALA A 150 -7.26 -6.65 -9.12
CA ALA A 150 -8.08 -7.50 -8.23
C ALA A 150 -7.25 -8.60 -7.55
N LYS A 151 -6.21 -9.10 -8.23
CA LYS A 151 -5.28 -10.11 -7.68
C LYS A 151 -4.38 -9.55 -6.58
N ALA A 152 -4.23 -8.23 -6.52
CA ALA A 152 -3.41 -7.55 -5.52
C ALA A 152 -4.21 -7.09 -4.29
N ASP A 153 -5.43 -7.55 -4.12
CA ASP A 153 -6.25 -7.25 -2.94
C ASP A 153 -5.59 -7.85 -1.70
N MET A 154 -5.13 -6.97 -0.81
CA MET A 154 -4.45 -7.31 0.44
C MET A 154 -5.28 -6.97 1.67
N SER A 155 -6.61 -6.90 1.51
CA SER A 155 -7.54 -6.70 2.62
C SER A 155 -7.47 -7.86 3.62
N PRO A 156 -7.81 -7.64 4.91
CA PRO A 156 -7.84 -8.70 5.91
C PRO A 156 -8.77 -9.87 5.55
N GLU A 157 -9.81 -9.61 4.76
CA GLU A 157 -10.76 -10.63 4.28
C GLU A 157 -10.13 -11.56 3.26
N LYS A 158 -9.19 -11.07 2.46
CA LYS A 158 -8.49 -11.84 1.43
C LYS A 158 -7.17 -12.42 1.92
N VAL A 159 -6.45 -11.68 2.77
CA VAL A 159 -5.14 -12.08 3.29
C VAL A 159 -5.11 -11.87 4.80
N ALA A 160 -5.07 -12.95 5.56
CA ALA A 160 -4.91 -12.89 7.01
C ALA A 160 -3.53 -12.31 7.38
N THR A 161 -3.42 -11.74 8.57
CA THR A 161 -2.17 -11.15 9.06
C THR A 161 -1.01 -12.13 9.02
N ASN A 162 -1.25 -13.38 9.38
CA ASN A 162 -0.22 -14.44 9.32
C ASN A 162 0.24 -14.75 7.90
N ASP A 163 -0.66 -14.64 6.92
CA ASP A 163 -0.35 -14.94 5.52
C ASP A 163 0.50 -13.83 4.88
N MET A 164 0.44 -12.61 5.40
CA MET A 164 1.32 -11.52 4.94
C MET A 164 2.80 -11.87 5.10
N GLY A 165 3.17 -12.51 6.19
CA GLY A 165 4.54 -13.00 6.41
C GLY A 165 4.98 -13.96 5.31
N TYR A 166 4.14 -14.89 4.94
CA TYR A 166 4.43 -15.85 3.86
C TYR A 166 4.58 -15.20 2.50
N ILE A 167 3.79 -14.16 2.22
CA ILE A 167 3.93 -13.38 0.98
C ILE A 167 5.31 -12.73 0.94
N PHE A 168 5.76 -12.10 2.02
CA PHE A 168 7.07 -11.47 2.07
C PHE A 168 8.23 -12.47 1.95
N GLU A 169 8.09 -13.68 2.53
CA GLU A 169 9.10 -14.72 2.42
C GLU A 169 9.28 -15.24 0.98
N ASN A 170 8.24 -15.16 0.14
CA ASN A 170 8.27 -15.63 -1.24
C ASN A 170 8.78 -14.55 -2.23
N LEU A 171 9.26 -13.44 -1.71
CA LEU A 171 9.91 -12.38 -2.48
C LEU A 171 11.42 -12.54 -2.42
#